data_7ad111b98d136457dd0d5983f47b8f06
#
_entry.id   7ad111b98d136457dd0d5983f47b8f06
#
_cell.length_a   1.000
_cell.length_b   1.000
_cell.length_c   1.000
_cell.angle_alpha   90.00
_cell.angle_beta   90.00
_cell.angle_gamma   90.00
#
_symmetry.space_group_name_H-M   'P 1'
#
loop_
_entity.id
_entity.type
_entity.pdbx_description
1 polymer ?
#
loop_
_entity_poly.entity_id
_entity_poly.type
_entity_poly.pdbx_seq_one_letter_code
_entity_poly.pdbx_strand_id
1 'polypeptide(L)'
;YMTHRPGREMMSDRRPNNRGVLVGRVAKLDKARNKATIKLDKELHLGDGLEFWVSVGGRVGTTVTEMLRGGESVSVAKVGEQVTIDVPNGVRLNDRVFRTLDAGLMAYAQQFFGPDAKKRIPVDAVVTAKLGEPMKIMLTDDEGNVGYGETNFIVEEARKRALDDDVVRKQVDRLGTTEYFLNSLTFEHDDNV
;
A
#
# COMPACT_ATOMS: atom_id res chain seq x y z
N TYR A 1 3.39 16.96 -2.39
CA TYR A 1 2.23 17.85 -2.63
C TYR A 1 1.61 18.38 -1.33
N MET A 2 2.08 17.95 -0.17
CA MET A 2 1.51 18.36 1.14
C MET A 2 2.32 19.42 1.88
N THR A 3 3.31 20.04 1.24
CA THR A 3 4.08 21.11 1.85
C THR A 3 3.65 22.44 1.25
N HIS A 4 3.38 23.45 2.09
CA HIS A 4 3.02 24.82 1.68
C HIS A 4 4.18 25.59 0.99
N ARG A 5 5.26 24.91 0.60
CA ARG A 5 6.39 25.51 -0.09
C ARG A 5 6.22 25.36 -1.60
N PRO A 6 6.44 26.44 -2.38
CA PRO A 6 6.31 26.37 -3.83
C PRO A 6 7.31 25.36 -4.40
N GLY A 7 6.83 24.54 -5.35
CA GLY A 7 7.45 23.33 -5.89
C GLY A 7 8.83 23.45 -6.54
N ARG A 8 9.45 24.63 -6.61
CA ARG A 8 10.80 24.82 -7.14
C ARG A 8 11.88 24.11 -6.31
N GLU A 9 11.69 24.02 -4.99
CA GLU A 9 12.64 23.31 -4.11
C GLU A 9 12.52 21.80 -4.17
N MET A 10 11.40 21.27 -4.68
CA MET A 10 11.16 19.83 -4.86
C MET A 10 11.66 19.30 -6.21
N MET A 11 11.96 20.19 -7.15
CA MET A 11 12.42 19.83 -8.49
C MET A 11 13.93 19.98 -8.60
N SER A 12 14.57 19.01 -9.26
CA SER A 12 16.00 19.15 -9.57
C SER A 12 16.19 20.23 -10.65
N ASP A 13 17.04 21.20 -10.37
CA ASP A 13 17.45 22.26 -11.30
C ASP A 13 18.31 21.75 -12.49
N ARG A 14 18.80 20.52 -12.39
CA ARG A 14 19.73 19.93 -13.37
C ARG A 14 19.09 18.97 -14.35
N ARG A 15 18.00 18.27 -13.98
CA ARG A 15 17.27 17.34 -14.86
C ARG A 15 15.86 17.09 -14.35
N PRO A 16 14.86 16.92 -15.24
CA PRO A 16 13.45 16.70 -14.86
C PRO A 16 13.13 15.31 -14.30
N ASN A 17 14.10 14.38 -14.30
CA ASN A 17 13.88 13.02 -13.84
C ASN A 17 14.03 12.87 -12.33
N ASN A 18 13.32 11.91 -11.75
CA ASN A 18 13.47 11.52 -10.35
C ASN A 18 14.95 11.18 -10.07
N ARG A 19 15.57 11.95 -9.16
CA ARG A 19 16.98 11.81 -8.81
C ARG A 19 17.20 10.76 -7.73
N GLY A 20 16.18 10.42 -6.99
CA GLY A 20 16.34 9.67 -5.75
C GLY A 20 17.01 10.51 -4.63
N VAL A 21 17.29 9.85 -3.52
CA VAL A 21 17.92 10.44 -2.34
C VAL A 21 19.40 10.06 -2.32
N LEU A 22 20.30 11.05 -2.24
CA LEU A 22 21.74 10.77 -2.08
C LEU A 22 21.95 10.02 -0.74
N VAL A 23 22.47 8.79 -0.81
CA VAL A 23 22.70 7.94 0.37
C VAL A 23 24.17 7.77 0.69
N GLY A 24 25.08 8.13 -0.22
CA GLY A 24 26.50 8.04 0.06
C GLY A 24 27.38 8.10 -1.17
N ARG A 25 28.62 7.66 -0.97
CA ARG A 25 29.65 7.59 -2.03
C ARG A 25 30.42 6.27 -1.95
N VAL A 26 30.90 5.82 -3.11
CA VAL A 26 31.79 4.66 -3.22
C VAL A 26 33.16 5.01 -2.62
N ALA A 27 33.49 4.40 -1.49
CA ALA A 27 34.74 4.59 -0.77
C ALA A 27 35.82 3.60 -1.19
N LYS A 28 35.44 2.36 -1.54
CA LYS A 28 36.34 1.32 -2.05
C LYS A 28 35.64 0.52 -3.13
N LEU A 29 36.40 -0.04 -4.05
CA LEU A 29 35.90 -0.85 -5.16
C LEU A 29 36.78 -2.08 -5.36
N ASP A 30 36.17 -3.25 -5.29
CA ASP A 30 36.77 -4.53 -5.70
C ASP A 30 36.16 -4.93 -7.07
N LYS A 31 36.88 -4.61 -8.13
CA LYS A 31 36.45 -4.90 -9.50
C LYS A 31 36.45 -6.40 -9.81
N ALA A 32 37.31 -7.18 -9.15
CA ALA A 32 37.39 -8.61 -9.39
C ALA A 32 36.16 -9.36 -8.87
N ARG A 33 35.55 -8.84 -7.80
CA ARG A 33 34.39 -9.44 -7.17
C ARG A 33 33.09 -8.67 -7.44
N ASN A 34 33.16 -7.59 -8.22
CA ASN A 34 32.02 -6.66 -8.42
C ASN A 34 31.40 -6.18 -7.13
N LYS A 35 32.23 -5.85 -6.14
CA LYS A 35 31.78 -5.33 -4.84
C LYS A 35 32.29 -3.91 -4.62
N ALA A 36 31.43 -3.06 -4.05
CA ALA A 36 31.82 -1.70 -3.64
C ALA A 36 31.50 -1.48 -2.17
N THR A 37 32.41 -0.80 -1.47
CA THR A 37 32.16 -0.29 -0.13
C THR A 37 31.68 1.13 -0.25
N ILE A 38 30.50 1.39 0.29
CA ILE A 38 29.83 2.71 0.29
C ILE A 38 29.96 3.31 1.68
N LYS A 39 30.42 4.57 1.75
CA LYS A 39 30.31 5.38 2.97
C LYS A 39 28.94 6.04 2.96
N LEU A 40 28.14 5.78 4.00
CA LEU A 40 26.75 6.19 4.07
C LEU A 40 26.59 7.59 4.69
N ASP A 41 25.87 8.44 3.98
CA ASP A 41 25.37 9.73 4.45
C ASP A 41 23.91 9.62 4.94
N LYS A 42 23.24 8.52 4.59
CA LYS A 42 21.88 8.16 5.02
C LYS A 42 21.77 6.66 5.26
N GLU A 43 20.78 6.27 6.05
CA GLU A 43 20.48 4.87 6.34
C GLU A 43 20.14 4.09 5.05
N LEU A 44 20.56 2.82 4.98
CA LEU A 44 20.37 1.93 3.85
C LEU A 44 19.82 0.60 4.34
N HIS A 45 18.85 0.03 3.62
CA HIS A 45 18.20 -1.23 3.93
C HIS A 45 18.37 -2.27 2.82
N LEU A 46 18.30 -3.55 3.20
CA LEU A 46 18.13 -4.62 2.22
C LEU A 46 16.85 -4.38 1.41
N GLY A 47 16.92 -4.62 0.11
CA GLY A 47 15.83 -4.40 -0.83
C GLY A 47 15.77 -2.99 -1.42
N ASP A 48 16.53 -2.02 -0.87
CA ASP A 48 16.61 -0.68 -1.45
C ASP A 48 17.12 -0.73 -2.88
N GLY A 49 16.52 0.06 -3.77
CA GLY A 49 17.00 0.27 -5.13
C GLY A 49 18.01 1.41 -5.16
N LEU A 50 19.19 1.15 -5.70
CA LEU A 50 20.27 2.12 -5.80
C LEU A 50 20.60 2.47 -7.24
N GLU A 51 21.02 3.69 -7.47
CA GLU A 51 21.55 4.20 -8.73
C GLU A 51 22.91 4.87 -8.49
N PHE A 52 23.93 4.40 -9.21
CA PHE A 52 25.26 4.99 -9.20
C PHE A 52 25.38 5.99 -10.35
N TRP A 53 25.79 7.19 -10.03
CA TRP A 53 26.04 8.23 -11.03
C TRP A 53 27.50 8.17 -11.45
N VAL A 54 27.73 7.45 -12.53
CA VAL A 54 29.07 7.26 -13.05
C VAL A 54 29.52 8.45 -13.90
N SER A 55 30.78 8.80 -13.80
CA SER A 55 31.35 10.01 -14.44
C SER A 55 31.34 9.94 -15.96
N VAL A 56 31.38 8.73 -16.53
CA VAL A 56 31.33 8.47 -17.97
C VAL A 56 30.40 7.27 -18.20
N GLY A 57 29.34 7.49 -18.99
CA GLY A 57 28.41 6.40 -19.35
C GLY A 57 27.03 6.43 -18.67
N GLY A 58 26.72 7.45 -17.86
CA GLY A 58 25.36 7.66 -17.38
C GLY A 58 25.08 7.12 -15.96
N ARG A 59 24.08 6.25 -15.81
CA ARG A 59 23.64 5.70 -14.54
C ARG A 59 23.56 4.20 -14.62
N VAL A 60 23.96 3.54 -13.54
CA VAL A 60 23.80 2.09 -13.39
C VAL A 60 23.07 1.79 -12.10
N GLY A 61 22.03 0.96 -12.19
CA GLY A 61 21.15 0.62 -11.08
C GLY A 61 21.41 -0.78 -10.53
N THR A 62 21.15 -0.97 -9.26
CA THR A 62 21.12 -2.29 -8.61
C THR A 62 20.12 -2.28 -7.45
N THR A 63 19.72 -3.47 -7.01
CA THR A 63 19.00 -3.65 -5.76
C THR A 63 19.95 -4.22 -4.71
N VAL A 64 19.84 -3.76 -3.47
CA VAL A 64 20.65 -4.25 -2.34
C VAL A 64 20.15 -5.64 -1.92
N THR A 65 20.75 -6.69 -2.47
CA THR A 65 20.39 -8.09 -2.14
C THR A 65 21.23 -8.64 -0.99
N GLU A 66 22.44 -8.12 -0.82
CA GLU A 66 23.34 -8.44 0.29
C GLU A 66 24.05 -7.16 0.74
N MET A 67 24.24 -7.03 2.03
CA MET A 67 24.97 -5.91 2.61
C MET A 67 25.88 -6.41 3.73
N LEU A 68 27.18 -6.15 3.60
CA LEU A 68 28.20 -6.59 4.55
C LEU A 68 28.80 -5.40 5.29
N ARG A 69 28.80 -5.44 6.61
CA ARG A 69 29.47 -4.48 7.49
C ARG A 69 30.60 -5.20 8.23
N GLY A 70 31.86 -4.84 7.89
CA GLY A 70 33.02 -5.51 8.49
C GLY A 70 33.13 -7.00 8.17
N GLY A 71 32.45 -7.48 7.12
CA GLY A 71 32.40 -8.91 6.73
C GLY A 71 31.16 -9.64 7.25
N GLU A 72 30.35 -9.04 8.12
CA GLU A 72 29.11 -9.61 8.64
C GLU A 72 27.90 -9.11 7.83
N SER A 73 26.95 -10.01 7.52
CA SER A 73 25.71 -9.66 6.83
C SER A 73 24.80 -8.86 7.75
N VAL A 74 24.27 -7.73 7.25
CA VAL A 74 23.37 -6.86 7.98
C VAL A 74 22.18 -6.50 7.09
N SER A 75 21.01 -6.34 7.70
CA SER A 75 19.79 -5.92 6.99
C SER A 75 19.61 -4.40 6.95
N VAL A 76 20.25 -3.68 7.87
CA VAL A 76 20.19 -2.22 8.01
C VAL A 76 21.56 -1.67 8.33
N ALA A 77 21.95 -0.58 7.66
CA ALA A 77 23.16 0.17 7.93
C ALA A 77 22.86 1.64 8.17
N LYS A 78 23.46 2.20 9.22
CA LYS A 78 23.17 3.56 9.68
C LYS A 78 24.07 4.61 9.04
N VAL A 79 23.70 5.86 9.21
CA VAL A 79 24.49 7.03 8.80
C VAL A 79 25.90 6.96 9.39
N GLY A 80 26.90 7.23 8.55
CA GLY A 80 28.33 7.21 8.91
C GLY A 80 29.01 5.84 8.79
N GLU A 81 28.25 4.75 8.67
CA GLU A 81 28.78 3.40 8.49
C GLU A 81 29.31 3.18 7.08
N GLN A 82 30.16 2.16 6.93
CA GLN A 82 30.65 1.67 5.64
C GLN A 82 30.11 0.25 5.41
N VAL A 83 29.47 0.05 4.28
CA VAL A 83 28.92 -1.25 3.88
C VAL A 83 29.40 -1.65 2.51
N THR A 84 29.62 -2.94 2.34
CA THR A 84 30.00 -3.53 1.05
C THR A 84 28.79 -4.23 0.45
N ILE A 85 28.50 -3.90 -0.79
CA ILE A 85 27.38 -4.47 -1.58
C ILE A 85 27.86 -4.92 -2.94
N ASP A 86 27.08 -5.75 -3.61
CA ASP A 86 27.29 -6.10 -5.00
C ASP A 86 26.91 -4.93 -5.91
N VAL A 87 27.74 -4.66 -6.91
CA VAL A 87 27.55 -3.54 -7.83
C VAL A 87 27.71 -3.97 -9.29
N PRO A 88 26.96 -3.35 -10.22
CA PRO A 88 27.10 -3.62 -11.63
C PRO A 88 28.44 -3.07 -12.17
N ASN A 89 28.83 -3.55 -13.36
CA ASN A 89 29.96 -3.02 -14.07
C ASN A 89 29.81 -1.52 -14.38
N GLY A 90 30.92 -0.79 -14.37
CA GLY A 90 30.94 0.64 -14.68
C GLY A 90 31.02 1.55 -13.45
N VAL A 91 30.74 1.04 -12.27
CA VAL A 91 30.90 1.78 -11.01
C VAL A 91 32.37 2.10 -10.74
N ARG A 92 32.64 3.29 -10.21
CA ARG A 92 34.00 3.79 -9.94
C ARG A 92 34.10 4.36 -8.53
N LEU A 93 35.32 4.52 -8.08
CA LEU A 93 35.63 5.19 -6.83
C LEU A 93 35.05 6.62 -6.85
N ASN A 94 34.52 7.08 -5.72
CA ASN A 94 33.88 8.38 -5.52
C ASN A 94 32.55 8.61 -6.26
N ASP A 95 32.03 7.61 -7.00
CA ASP A 95 30.69 7.75 -7.57
C ASP A 95 29.65 8.00 -6.50
N ARG A 96 28.70 8.88 -6.81
CA ARG A 96 27.57 9.18 -5.95
C ARG A 96 26.53 8.08 -6.05
N VAL A 97 26.00 7.69 -4.88
CA VAL A 97 24.99 6.63 -4.76
C VAL A 97 23.67 7.25 -4.34
N PHE A 98 22.64 7.05 -5.13
CA PHE A 98 21.29 7.55 -4.85
C PHE A 98 20.35 6.37 -4.63
N ARG A 99 19.49 6.47 -3.60
CA ARG A 99 18.37 5.55 -3.40
C ARG A 99 17.23 6.01 -4.28
N THR A 100 16.79 5.16 -5.20
CA THR A 100 15.68 5.40 -6.12
C THR A 100 14.41 4.66 -5.69
N LEU A 101 14.55 3.60 -4.90
CA LEU A 101 13.46 2.85 -4.29
C LEU A 101 13.79 2.60 -2.82
N ASP A 102 12.91 3.00 -1.94
CA ASP A 102 12.95 2.73 -0.50
C ASP A 102 12.09 1.51 -0.22
N ALA A 103 12.72 0.38 0.09
CA ALA A 103 12.04 -0.89 0.30
C ALA A 103 11.10 -0.84 1.51
N GLY A 104 11.50 -0.16 2.60
CA GLY A 104 10.68 0.00 3.79
C GLY A 104 9.44 0.86 3.53
N LEU A 105 9.62 2.00 2.85
CA LEU A 105 8.52 2.87 2.47
C LEU A 105 7.56 2.18 1.50
N MET A 106 8.09 1.39 0.55
CA MET A 106 7.25 0.64 -0.38
C MET A 106 6.43 -0.43 0.33
N ALA A 107 7.04 -1.19 1.25
CA ALA A 107 6.34 -2.19 2.06
C ALA A 107 5.25 -1.54 2.94
N TYR A 108 5.55 -0.39 3.54
CA TYR A 108 4.56 0.39 4.29
C TYR A 108 3.43 0.87 3.38
N ALA A 109 3.75 1.41 2.21
CA ALA A 109 2.76 1.91 1.27
C ALA A 109 1.85 0.79 0.74
N GLN A 110 2.38 -0.42 0.49
CA GLN A 110 1.60 -1.57 0.02
C GLN A 110 0.47 -1.97 0.97
N GLN A 111 0.57 -1.66 2.26
CA GLN A 111 -0.52 -1.89 3.22
C GLN A 111 -1.77 -1.07 2.89
N PHE A 112 -1.65 0.02 2.14
CA PHE A 112 -2.76 0.92 1.83
C PHE A 112 -3.36 0.71 0.43
N PHE A 113 -2.69 -0.02 -0.46
CA PHE A 113 -3.15 -0.25 -1.84
C PHE A 113 -2.89 -1.67 -2.38
N GLY A 114 -2.46 -2.59 -1.53
CA GLY A 114 -2.41 -4.01 -1.87
C GLY A 114 -3.82 -4.59 -2.09
N PRO A 115 -3.95 -5.77 -2.69
CA PRO A 115 -5.25 -6.43 -2.90
C PRO A 115 -6.01 -6.66 -1.59
N ASP A 116 -5.30 -6.74 -0.46
CA ASP A 116 -5.88 -6.86 0.88
C ASP A 116 -6.09 -5.52 1.61
N ALA A 117 -5.66 -4.41 1.00
CA ALA A 117 -5.70 -3.07 1.58
C ALA A 117 -7.06 -2.37 1.39
N LYS A 118 -8.13 -3.11 1.14
CA LYS A 118 -9.47 -2.52 1.10
C LYS A 118 -9.80 -2.00 2.49
N LYS A 119 -9.84 -0.67 2.65
CA LYS A 119 -10.48 -0.02 3.79
C LYS A 119 -11.94 -0.47 3.74
N ARG A 120 -12.29 -1.48 4.55
CA ARG A 120 -13.66 -1.94 4.65
C ARG A 120 -14.39 -1.05 5.62
N ILE A 121 -15.46 -0.44 5.15
CA ILE A 121 -16.33 0.45 5.93
C ILE A 121 -17.44 -0.42 6.52
N PRO A 122 -17.58 -0.48 7.84
CA PRO A 122 -18.70 -1.20 8.47
C PRO A 122 -20.00 -0.52 8.15
N VAL A 123 -21.03 -1.31 7.82
CA VAL A 123 -22.40 -0.82 7.67
C VAL A 123 -23.36 -1.64 8.52
N ASP A 124 -24.25 -0.94 9.19
CA ASP A 124 -25.39 -1.52 9.89
C ASP A 124 -26.60 -1.49 8.96
N ALA A 125 -27.26 -2.64 8.84
CA ALA A 125 -28.41 -2.80 7.96
C ALA A 125 -29.70 -2.97 8.78
N VAL A 126 -30.73 -2.26 8.37
CA VAL A 126 -32.12 -2.50 8.82
C VAL A 126 -32.92 -2.91 7.59
N VAL A 127 -33.45 -4.12 7.61
CA VAL A 127 -34.35 -4.64 6.57
C VAL A 127 -35.74 -4.73 7.12
N THR A 128 -36.72 -4.14 6.42
CA THR A 128 -38.12 -4.14 6.83
C THR A 128 -38.96 -4.86 5.79
N ALA A 129 -39.69 -5.90 6.20
CA ALA A 129 -40.62 -6.66 5.37
C ALA A 129 -42.01 -6.72 6.05
N LYS A 130 -42.92 -5.89 5.57
CA LYS A 130 -44.30 -5.83 6.04
C LYS A 130 -45.28 -6.23 4.96
N LEU A 131 -46.25 -7.04 5.31
CA LEU A 131 -47.29 -7.51 4.38
C LEU A 131 -48.03 -6.33 3.70
N GLY A 132 -48.10 -6.41 2.39
CA GLY A 132 -48.73 -5.35 1.58
C GLY A 132 -47.88 -4.12 1.30
N GLU A 133 -46.59 -4.10 1.74
CA GLU A 133 -45.65 -3.03 1.46
C GLU A 133 -44.44 -3.55 0.65
N PRO A 134 -43.68 -2.68 -0.05
CA PRO A 134 -42.40 -3.04 -0.56
C PRO A 134 -41.42 -3.42 0.56
N MET A 135 -40.53 -4.40 0.33
CA MET A 135 -39.42 -4.64 1.24
C MET A 135 -38.44 -3.48 1.14
N LYS A 136 -37.97 -3.02 2.30
CA LYS A 136 -37.09 -1.84 2.40
C LYS A 136 -35.79 -2.24 3.07
N ILE A 137 -34.70 -1.59 2.66
CA ILE A 137 -33.40 -1.70 3.31
C ILE A 137 -32.85 -0.31 3.58
N MET A 138 -32.31 -0.12 4.76
CA MET A 138 -31.54 1.05 5.15
C MET A 138 -30.16 0.60 5.62
N LEU A 139 -29.11 1.22 5.09
CA LEU A 139 -27.72 0.98 5.46
C LEU A 139 -27.15 2.25 6.07
N THR A 140 -26.48 2.12 7.21
CA THR A 140 -25.82 3.27 7.86
C THR A 140 -24.37 2.92 8.13
N ASP A 141 -23.43 3.79 7.74
CA ASP A 141 -22.01 3.63 8.04
C ASP A 141 -21.62 4.26 9.39
N ASP A 142 -20.35 4.12 9.77
CA ASP A 142 -19.79 4.65 11.02
C ASP A 142 -19.66 6.18 11.04
N GLU A 143 -19.76 6.83 9.88
CA GLU A 143 -19.76 8.29 9.73
C GLU A 143 -21.20 8.87 9.78
N GLY A 144 -22.23 8.02 9.80
CA GLY A 144 -23.64 8.40 9.83
C GLY A 144 -24.24 8.67 8.44
N ASN A 145 -23.55 8.27 7.35
CA ASN A 145 -24.14 8.32 6.03
C ASN A 145 -25.18 7.21 5.89
N VAL A 146 -26.32 7.54 5.28
CA VAL A 146 -27.46 6.62 5.13
C VAL A 146 -27.73 6.35 3.66
N GLY A 147 -27.79 5.06 3.31
CA GLY A 147 -28.27 4.54 2.04
C GLY A 147 -29.64 3.90 2.20
N TYR A 148 -30.56 4.11 1.27
CA TYR A 148 -31.90 3.56 1.28
C TYR A 148 -32.22 2.87 -0.04
N GLY A 149 -32.93 1.73 0.02
CA GLY A 149 -33.43 1.00 -1.12
C GLY A 149 -34.76 0.31 -0.82
N GLU A 150 -35.57 0.11 -1.86
CA GLU A 150 -36.81 -0.65 -1.76
C GLU A 150 -37.00 -1.56 -2.97
N THR A 151 -37.80 -2.59 -2.82
CA THR A 151 -38.11 -3.53 -3.91
C THR A 151 -39.27 -3.05 -4.78
N ASN A 152 -39.28 -3.52 -6.02
CA ASN A 152 -40.42 -3.29 -6.93
C ASN A 152 -41.61 -4.24 -6.72
N PHE A 153 -41.45 -5.24 -5.83
CA PHE A 153 -42.52 -6.17 -5.48
C PHE A 153 -43.05 -5.87 -4.09
N ILE A 154 -44.31 -6.26 -3.86
CA ILE A 154 -44.98 -6.13 -2.57
C ILE A 154 -44.78 -7.44 -1.79
N VAL A 155 -44.49 -7.32 -0.51
CA VAL A 155 -44.32 -8.48 0.38
C VAL A 155 -45.66 -9.17 0.55
N GLU A 156 -45.68 -10.48 0.28
CA GLU A 156 -46.83 -11.36 0.42
C GLU A 156 -46.56 -12.40 1.51
N GLU A 157 -47.62 -13.03 2.00
CA GLU A 157 -47.50 -14.15 2.93
C GLU A 157 -46.74 -15.32 2.32
N ALA A 158 -45.83 -15.91 3.09
CA ALA A 158 -44.97 -16.98 2.61
C ALA A 158 -45.76 -18.25 2.27
N ARG A 159 -45.62 -18.75 1.05
CA ARG A 159 -46.32 -19.96 0.58
C ARG A 159 -45.69 -21.28 1.00
N LYS A 160 -44.41 -21.30 1.29
CA LYS A 160 -43.64 -22.50 1.59
C LYS A 160 -42.78 -22.37 2.85
N ARG A 161 -42.01 -21.31 2.94
CA ARG A 161 -41.09 -21.02 4.03
C ARG A 161 -40.99 -19.52 4.23
N ALA A 162 -41.18 -19.08 5.46
CA ALA A 162 -40.94 -17.70 5.84
C ALA A 162 -39.44 -17.33 5.71
N LEU A 163 -39.16 -16.06 5.50
CA LEU A 163 -37.81 -15.52 5.59
C LEU A 163 -37.31 -15.61 7.03
N ASP A 164 -36.06 -15.99 7.18
CA ASP A 164 -35.38 -15.97 8.46
C ASP A 164 -34.17 -15.00 8.41
N ASP A 165 -33.70 -14.58 9.57
CA ASP A 165 -32.55 -13.68 9.72
C ASP A 165 -31.31 -14.17 8.96
N ASP A 166 -31.05 -15.48 8.98
CA ASP A 166 -29.90 -16.08 8.32
C ASP A 166 -29.95 -15.94 6.80
N VAL A 167 -31.14 -16.11 6.22
CA VAL A 167 -31.35 -15.96 4.77
C VAL A 167 -31.17 -14.49 4.38
N VAL A 168 -31.81 -13.59 5.10
CA VAL A 168 -31.71 -12.15 4.83
C VAL A 168 -30.25 -11.70 5.00
N ARG A 169 -29.59 -12.11 6.09
CA ARG A 169 -28.18 -11.79 6.34
C ARG A 169 -27.26 -12.23 5.19
N LYS A 170 -27.42 -13.47 4.72
CA LYS A 170 -26.63 -13.98 3.59
C LYS A 170 -26.82 -13.21 2.29
N GLN A 171 -27.99 -12.61 2.08
CA GLN A 171 -28.25 -11.80 0.90
C GLN A 171 -27.68 -10.39 1.04
N VAL A 172 -27.87 -9.76 2.20
CA VAL A 172 -27.36 -8.40 2.48
C VAL A 172 -25.82 -8.39 2.53
N ASP A 173 -25.19 -9.45 3.06
CA ASP A 173 -23.73 -9.57 3.15
C ASP A 173 -23.04 -9.73 1.77
N ARG A 174 -23.79 -9.85 0.68
CA ARG A 174 -23.26 -9.85 -0.69
C ARG A 174 -22.79 -8.46 -1.15
N LEU A 175 -22.10 -7.74 -0.30
CA LEU A 175 -21.50 -6.43 -0.61
C LEU A 175 -20.26 -6.53 -1.51
N GLY A 176 -19.77 -7.75 -1.74
CA GLY A 176 -18.88 -8.24 -2.78
C GLY A 176 -17.69 -7.36 -3.13
N THR A 177 -17.78 -6.61 -4.21
CA THR A 177 -16.71 -5.77 -4.75
C THR A 177 -16.71 -4.35 -4.18
N THR A 178 -17.61 -4.03 -3.27
CA THR A 178 -17.68 -2.72 -2.61
C THR A 178 -16.67 -2.60 -1.47
N GLU A 179 -16.46 -1.38 -0.97
CA GLU A 179 -15.63 -1.10 0.20
C GLU A 179 -16.36 -1.39 1.52
N TYR A 180 -17.64 -1.73 1.46
CA TYR A 180 -18.48 -1.97 2.63
C TYR A 180 -18.45 -3.45 3.07
N PHE A 181 -18.68 -3.66 4.37
CA PHE A 181 -18.98 -4.97 4.93
C PHE A 181 -20.10 -4.87 5.96
N LEU A 182 -20.90 -5.92 6.07
CA LEU A 182 -22.02 -5.96 7.01
C LEU A 182 -21.50 -6.15 8.45
N ASN A 183 -21.70 -5.14 9.28
CA ASN A 183 -21.37 -5.17 10.71
C ASN A 183 -22.56 -5.79 11.51
N SER A 184 -23.73 -5.20 11.41
CA SER A 184 -24.94 -5.70 12.04
C SER A 184 -26.12 -5.74 11.07
N LEU A 185 -27.10 -6.60 11.37
CA LEU A 185 -28.37 -6.68 10.66
C LEU A 185 -29.51 -6.73 11.67
N THR A 186 -30.48 -5.84 11.46
CA THR A 186 -31.79 -5.90 12.11
C THR A 186 -32.84 -6.24 11.05
N PHE A 187 -33.59 -7.32 11.26
CA PHE A 187 -34.69 -7.72 10.38
C PHE A 187 -36.02 -7.50 11.07
N GLU A 188 -36.78 -6.50 10.61
CA GLU A 188 -38.11 -6.15 11.08
C GLU A 188 -39.16 -6.72 10.12
N HIS A 189 -39.95 -7.67 10.54
CA HIS A 189 -40.91 -8.34 9.67
C HIS A 189 -42.20 -8.70 10.39
N ASP A 190 -43.29 -8.85 9.63
CA ASP A 190 -44.52 -9.45 10.10
C ASP A 190 -44.37 -10.97 10.18
N ASP A 191 -45.25 -11.60 10.94
CA ASP A 191 -45.30 -13.08 11.02
C ASP A 191 -45.55 -13.69 9.62
N ASN A 192 -44.87 -14.79 9.32
CA ASN A 192 -45.06 -15.57 8.10
C ASN A 192 -44.77 -14.80 6.76
N VAL A 193 -43.79 -13.91 6.78
CA VAL A 193 -43.32 -13.21 5.57
C VAL A 193 -42.26 -14.01 4.80
#